data_7b607dfb5e94d4ff506e105fa3f6bd07
#
_entry.id   7b607dfb5e94d4ff506e105fa3f6bd07
#
_cell.length_a   1.000
_cell.length_b   1.000
_cell.length_c   1.000
_cell.angle_alpha   90.00
_cell.angle_beta   90.00
_cell.angle_gamma   90.00
#
_symmetry.space_group_name_H-M   'P 1'
#
loop_
_entity.id
_entity.type
_entity.pdbx_description
1 polymer ?
#
loop_
_entity_poly.entity_id
_entity_poly.type
_entity_poly.pdbx_seq_one_letter_code
_entity_poly.pdbx_strand_id
1 'polypeptide(L)'
;MNPVHITGIRTVSIPVEDQDAALRFYRGILGFTVLRDNPTPNGGRWIELAPGGGDTIVTLEPAATEVTRGAIGIRFTADDAEAAHTALLAAGVDADQILRWPGVPAMFAFRDPDGNAFSVTETA
;
A
#
# COMPACT_ATOMS: atom_id res chain seq x y z
N MET A 1 26.70 -7.33 -27.53
CA MET A 1 26.17 -6.56 -26.40
C MET A 1 25.17 -7.41 -25.63
N ASN A 2 25.40 -7.57 -24.35
CA ASN A 2 24.52 -8.36 -23.51
C ASN A 2 23.36 -7.52 -22.99
N PRO A 3 22.15 -8.07 -22.90
CA PRO A 3 21.05 -7.35 -22.26
C PRO A 3 21.33 -7.14 -20.78
N VAL A 4 20.74 -6.09 -20.24
CA VAL A 4 20.75 -5.88 -18.79
C VAL A 4 19.98 -7.01 -18.13
N HIS A 5 20.51 -7.55 -17.04
CA HIS A 5 19.92 -8.68 -16.34
C HIS A 5 19.15 -8.20 -15.11
N ILE A 6 17.92 -7.78 -15.32
CA ILE A 6 17.00 -7.47 -14.23
C ILE A 6 16.24 -8.75 -13.91
N THR A 7 16.24 -9.17 -12.65
CA THR A 7 15.67 -10.46 -12.25
C THR A 7 14.27 -10.36 -11.64
N GLY A 8 13.80 -9.14 -11.35
CA GLY A 8 12.45 -8.98 -10.80
C GLY A 8 12.27 -7.63 -10.13
N ILE A 9 11.18 -7.50 -9.41
CA ILE A 9 10.88 -6.34 -8.57
C ILE A 9 11.09 -6.76 -7.12
N ARG A 10 11.98 -6.06 -6.40
CA ARG A 10 12.20 -6.38 -4.99
C ARG A 10 11.10 -5.81 -4.11
N THR A 11 10.83 -4.52 -4.23
CA THR A 11 9.83 -3.85 -3.42
C THR A 11 9.17 -2.74 -4.23
N VAL A 12 7.99 -2.34 -3.77
CA VAL A 12 7.31 -1.14 -4.24
C VAL A 12 7.33 -0.13 -3.10
N SER A 13 7.82 1.07 -3.37
CA SER A 13 7.99 2.09 -2.33
C SER A 13 6.75 2.95 -2.17
N ILE A 14 6.40 3.22 -0.92
CA ILE A 14 5.33 4.14 -0.56
C ILE A 14 5.98 5.28 0.22
N PRO A 15 5.94 6.53 -0.26
CA PRO A 15 6.51 7.66 0.46
C PRO A 15 5.62 8.05 1.64
N VAL A 16 6.21 8.19 2.82
CA VAL A 16 5.49 8.55 4.04
C VAL A 16 6.25 9.63 4.80
N GLU A 17 5.55 10.51 5.49
CA GLU A 17 6.19 11.54 6.29
C GLU A 17 6.69 11.00 7.61
N ASP A 18 5.90 10.14 8.25
CA ASP A 18 6.19 9.59 9.57
C ASP A 18 6.06 8.08 9.50
N GLN A 19 7.20 7.39 9.60
CA GLN A 19 7.21 5.92 9.47
C GLN A 19 6.46 5.23 10.61
N ASP A 20 6.45 5.79 11.82
CA ASP A 20 5.67 5.23 12.93
C ASP A 20 4.17 5.35 12.67
N ALA A 21 3.71 6.51 12.22
CA ALA A 21 2.30 6.70 11.87
C ALA A 21 1.90 5.79 10.72
N ALA A 22 2.78 5.65 9.73
CA ALA A 22 2.53 4.75 8.61
C ALA A 22 2.42 3.30 9.07
N LEU A 23 3.28 2.85 9.96
CA LEU A 23 3.19 1.50 10.52
C LEU A 23 1.87 1.26 11.24
N ARG A 24 1.38 2.23 11.99
CA ARG A 24 0.08 2.10 12.65
C ARG A 24 -1.05 1.91 11.64
N PHE A 25 -0.94 2.57 10.50
CA PHE A 25 -1.93 2.43 9.44
C PHE A 25 -1.79 1.10 8.70
N TYR A 26 -0.61 0.82 8.15
CA TYR A 26 -0.43 -0.36 7.29
C TYR A 26 -0.49 -1.66 8.07
N ARG A 27 0.13 -1.71 9.25
CA ARG A 27 0.08 -2.88 10.11
C ARG A 27 -1.21 -2.95 10.91
N GLY A 28 -1.60 -1.83 11.53
CA GLY A 28 -2.71 -1.80 12.48
C GLY A 28 -4.08 -1.83 11.81
N ILE A 29 -4.26 -1.07 10.72
CA ILE A 29 -5.56 -0.97 10.03
C ILE A 29 -5.62 -1.95 8.85
N LEU A 30 -4.61 -1.95 7.99
CA LEU A 30 -4.62 -2.82 6.81
C LEU A 30 -4.20 -4.25 7.12
N GLY A 31 -3.56 -4.50 8.27
CA GLY A 31 -3.18 -5.84 8.66
C GLY A 31 -1.96 -6.40 7.94
N PHE A 32 -1.11 -5.54 7.38
CA PHE A 32 0.10 -6.00 6.71
C PHE A 32 1.10 -6.58 7.71
N THR A 33 1.87 -7.56 7.27
CA THR A 33 2.91 -8.19 8.09
C THR A 33 4.23 -7.43 7.93
N VAL A 34 4.84 -7.04 9.05
CA VAL A 34 6.17 -6.41 9.03
C VAL A 34 7.22 -7.51 8.84
N LEU A 35 7.98 -7.41 7.75
CA LEU A 35 9.06 -8.35 7.46
C LEU A 35 10.40 -7.84 7.94
N ARG A 36 10.64 -6.54 7.85
CA ARG A 36 11.86 -5.89 8.32
C ARG A 36 11.54 -4.51 8.85
N ASP A 37 12.28 -4.10 9.87
CA ASP A 37 12.23 -2.76 10.42
C ASP A 37 13.59 -2.50 11.07
N ASN A 38 14.55 -2.01 10.28
CA ASN A 38 15.92 -1.84 10.70
C ASN A 38 16.35 -0.38 10.52
N PRO A 39 17.14 0.15 11.47
CA PRO A 39 17.65 1.51 11.31
C PRO A 39 18.62 1.59 10.12
N THR A 40 18.63 2.76 9.48
CA THR A 40 19.58 3.06 8.40
C THR A 40 20.61 4.07 8.89
N PRO A 41 21.80 4.13 8.23
CA PRO A 41 22.86 5.05 8.69
C PRO A 41 22.49 6.52 8.68
N ASN A 42 21.48 6.91 7.89
CA ASN A 42 21.05 8.30 7.77
C ASN A 42 19.92 8.68 8.75
N GLY A 43 19.68 7.89 9.78
CA GLY A 43 18.70 8.22 10.81
C GLY A 43 17.27 7.78 10.53
N GLY A 44 17.04 7.14 9.39
CA GLY A 44 15.73 6.59 9.05
C GLY A 44 15.62 5.11 9.41
N ARG A 45 14.62 4.46 8.83
CA ARG A 45 14.40 3.02 9.00
C ARG A 45 14.08 2.39 7.65
N TRP A 46 14.58 1.19 7.45
CA TRP A 46 14.22 0.35 6.31
C TRP A 46 13.08 -0.56 6.75
N ILE A 47 11.87 -0.32 6.23
CA ILE A 47 10.67 -1.05 6.63
C ILE A 47 10.09 -1.76 5.44
N GLU A 48 9.97 -3.09 5.53
CA GLU A 48 9.35 -3.93 4.52
C GLU A 48 8.10 -4.57 5.09
N LEU A 49 7.00 -4.51 4.33
CA LEU A 49 5.71 -5.06 4.72
C LEU A 49 5.17 -5.95 3.61
N ALA A 50 4.48 -7.01 4.00
CA ALA A 50 3.78 -7.89 3.06
C ALA A 50 2.28 -7.71 3.21
N PRO A 51 1.57 -7.30 2.14
CA PRO A 51 0.11 -7.33 2.11
C PRO A 51 -0.36 -8.79 2.01
N GLY A 52 -1.13 -9.25 2.96
CA GLY A 52 -1.64 -10.62 2.94
C GLY A 52 -0.51 -11.65 2.91
N GLY A 53 -0.73 -12.74 2.20
CA GLY A 53 0.25 -13.82 2.04
C GLY A 53 0.97 -13.81 0.71
N GLY A 54 0.91 -12.71 -0.04
CA GLY A 54 1.50 -12.64 -1.37
C GLY A 54 3.00 -12.40 -1.36
N ASP A 55 3.59 -12.44 -2.55
CA ASP A 55 5.03 -12.28 -2.73
C ASP A 55 5.46 -10.82 -2.89
N THR A 56 4.52 -9.93 -3.11
CA THR A 56 4.84 -8.52 -3.30
C THR A 56 5.12 -7.85 -1.96
N ILE A 57 6.22 -7.12 -1.89
CA ILE A 57 6.65 -6.42 -0.67
C ILE A 57 6.56 -4.93 -0.93
N VAL A 58 6.03 -4.17 0.04
CA VAL A 58 6.05 -2.72 0.00
C VAL A 58 7.03 -2.20 1.05
N THR A 59 7.68 -1.08 0.74
CA THR A 59 8.55 -0.38 1.70
C THR A 59 7.93 0.96 2.06
N LEU A 60 8.04 1.34 3.32
CA LEU A 60 7.63 2.66 3.78
C LEU A 60 8.87 3.53 3.85
N GLU A 61 9.04 4.41 2.88
CA GLU A 61 10.22 5.25 2.79
C GLU A 61 9.93 6.68 3.24
N PRO A 62 10.87 7.31 3.98
CA PRO A 62 10.68 8.72 4.32
C PRO A 62 10.54 9.54 3.05
N ALA A 63 9.47 10.33 2.96
CA ALA A 63 9.22 11.15 1.79
C ALA A 63 10.26 12.25 1.69
N ALA A 64 10.78 12.45 0.48
CA ALA A 64 11.58 13.64 0.19
C ALA A 64 10.66 14.87 0.22
N THR A 65 11.28 16.05 0.44
CA THR A 65 10.53 17.28 0.65
C THR A 65 9.58 17.63 -0.49
N GLU A 66 9.86 17.14 -1.69
CA GLU A 66 9.10 17.48 -2.89
C GLU A 66 8.35 16.30 -3.51
N VAL A 67 8.06 15.28 -2.72
CA VAL A 67 7.32 14.12 -3.24
C VAL A 67 5.88 14.53 -3.50
N THR A 68 5.41 14.25 -4.71
CA THR A 68 4.00 14.45 -5.08
C THR A 68 3.16 13.34 -4.47
N ARG A 69 2.13 13.73 -3.73
CA ARG A 69 1.15 12.80 -3.18
C ARG A 69 0.07 12.52 -4.20
N GLY A 70 -0.67 11.46 -4.01
CA GLY A 70 -1.81 11.12 -4.86
C GLY A 70 -1.75 9.66 -5.28
N ALA A 71 -2.18 9.40 -6.52
CA ALA A 71 -2.28 8.03 -7.02
C ALA A 71 -0.89 7.40 -7.13
N ILE A 72 -0.70 6.28 -6.45
CA ILE A 72 0.57 5.53 -6.44
C ILE A 72 0.60 4.48 -7.55
N GLY A 73 -0.57 4.06 -8.05
CA GLY A 73 -0.65 3.02 -9.08
C GLY A 73 -0.63 1.61 -8.51
N ILE A 74 -0.72 1.46 -7.21
CA ILE A 74 -0.79 0.15 -6.56
C ILE A 74 -2.25 -0.26 -6.45
N ARG A 75 -2.56 -1.48 -6.88
CA ARG A 75 -3.87 -2.08 -6.72
C ARG A 75 -3.73 -3.27 -5.80
N PHE A 76 -4.35 -3.18 -4.62
CA PHE A 76 -4.43 -4.29 -3.69
C PHE A 76 -5.60 -5.19 -4.09
N THR A 77 -5.60 -6.42 -3.63
CA THR A 77 -6.71 -7.34 -3.86
C THR A 77 -7.43 -7.65 -2.56
N ALA A 78 -8.72 -7.93 -2.67
CA ALA A 78 -9.52 -8.44 -1.56
C ALA A 78 -10.49 -9.48 -2.11
N ASP A 79 -10.78 -10.51 -1.32
CA ASP A 79 -11.74 -11.53 -1.73
C ASP A 79 -13.17 -10.98 -1.80
N ASP A 80 -13.46 -9.99 -0.94
CA ASP A 80 -14.77 -9.37 -0.83
C ASP A 80 -14.56 -7.86 -0.70
N ALA A 81 -14.78 -7.14 -1.81
CA ALA A 81 -14.56 -5.69 -1.83
C ALA A 81 -15.51 -4.96 -0.89
N GLU A 82 -16.76 -5.42 -0.77
CA GLU A 82 -17.73 -4.78 0.12
C GLU A 82 -17.32 -4.92 1.59
N ALA A 83 -16.87 -6.09 1.99
CA ALA A 83 -16.38 -6.30 3.36
C ALA A 83 -15.14 -5.45 3.65
N ALA A 84 -14.21 -5.37 2.70
CA ALA A 84 -13.01 -4.54 2.84
C ALA A 84 -13.40 -3.06 2.95
N HIS A 85 -14.30 -2.60 2.12
CA HIS A 85 -14.79 -1.22 2.12
C HIS A 85 -15.43 -0.87 3.47
N THR A 86 -16.33 -1.72 3.94
CA THR A 86 -16.99 -1.54 5.24
C THR A 86 -15.97 -1.45 6.37
N ALA A 87 -14.99 -2.34 6.38
CA ALA A 87 -13.96 -2.36 7.41
C ALA A 87 -13.09 -1.09 7.40
N LEU A 88 -12.72 -0.61 6.21
CA LEU A 88 -11.94 0.62 6.09
C LEU A 88 -12.73 1.84 6.58
N LEU A 89 -13.99 1.95 6.19
CA LEU A 89 -14.84 3.05 6.68
C LEU A 89 -15.01 3.00 8.19
N ALA A 90 -15.21 1.81 8.75
CA ALA A 90 -15.34 1.66 10.19
C ALA A 90 -14.06 2.07 10.94
N ALA A 91 -12.90 1.93 10.30
CA ALA A 91 -11.61 2.34 10.85
C ALA A 91 -11.30 3.82 10.61
N GLY A 92 -12.20 4.56 9.98
CA GLY A 92 -12.01 5.99 9.71
C GLY A 92 -11.15 6.29 8.49
N VAL A 93 -10.95 5.32 7.61
CA VAL A 93 -10.15 5.51 6.40
C VAL A 93 -10.98 6.24 5.34
N ASP A 94 -10.32 7.15 4.64
CA ASP A 94 -10.91 7.88 3.52
C ASP A 94 -10.99 6.95 2.29
N ALA A 95 -12.18 6.46 2.00
CA ALA A 95 -12.42 5.53 0.89
C ALA A 95 -13.59 6.01 0.05
N ASP A 96 -13.45 5.86 -1.28
CA ASP A 96 -14.49 6.18 -2.23
C ASP A 96 -15.53 5.06 -2.30
N GLN A 97 -16.66 5.34 -2.97
CA GLN A 97 -17.67 4.33 -3.19
C GLN A 97 -17.17 3.21 -4.09
N ILE A 98 -17.69 2.02 -3.88
CA ILE A 98 -17.36 0.86 -4.71
C ILE A 98 -17.93 1.09 -6.12
N LEU A 99 -17.08 0.89 -7.12
CA LEU A 99 -17.46 0.93 -8.52
C LEU A 99 -17.82 -0.48 -8.98
N ARG A 100 -19.01 -0.62 -9.55
CA ARG A 100 -19.51 -1.91 -10.04
C ARG A 100 -19.98 -1.73 -11.47
N TRP A 101 -19.21 -2.29 -12.42
CA TRP A 101 -19.56 -2.26 -13.83
C TRP A 101 -19.64 -3.67 -14.36
N PRO A 102 -20.55 -3.96 -15.33
CA PRO A 102 -20.61 -5.28 -15.95
C PRO A 102 -19.27 -5.67 -16.58
N GLY A 103 -18.82 -6.89 -16.30
CA GLY A 103 -17.58 -7.41 -16.85
C GLY A 103 -16.29 -6.90 -16.22
N VAL A 104 -16.39 -6.11 -15.14
CA VAL A 104 -15.25 -5.54 -14.44
C VAL A 104 -15.36 -5.91 -12.96
N PRO A 105 -14.27 -6.33 -12.32
CA PRO A 105 -14.31 -6.61 -10.88
C PRO A 105 -14.73 -5.38 -10.09
N ALA A 106 -15.40 -5.58 -8.97
CA ALA A 106 -15.70 -4.51 -8.04
C ALA A 106 -14.39 -3.91 -7.53
N MET A 107 -14.33 -2.59 -7.43
CA MET A 107 -13.13 -1.90 -6.98
C MET A 107 -13.48 -0.56 -6.33
N PHE A 108 -12.57 -0.06 -5.50
CA PHE A 108 -12.70 1.27 -4.92
C PHE A 108 -11.32 1.82 -4.60
N ALA A 109 -11.25 3.14 -4.46
CA ALA A 109 -10.03 3.82 -4.05
C ALA A 109 -10.08 4.19 -2.58
N PHE A 110 -8.92 4.23 -1.94
CA PHE A 110 -8.78 4.74 -0.57
C PHE A 110 -7.45 5.48 -0.43
N ARG A 111 -7.28 6.23 0.66
CA ARG A 111 -6.06 7.01 0.92
C ARG A 111 -5.48 6.62 2.27
N ASP A 112 -4.15 6.65 2.34
CA ASP A 112 -3.46 6.53 3.61
C ASP A 112 -3.40 7.91 4.30
N PRO A 113 -2.85 7.99 5.55
CA PRO A 113 -2.77 9.28 6.25
C PRO A 113 -1.94 10.34 5.55
N ASP A 114 -1.03 9.94 4.66
CA ASP A 114 -0.21 10.87 3.88
C ASP A 114 -0.88 11.34 2.59
N GLY A 115 -2.08 10.85 2.29
CA GLY A 115 -2.77 11.17 1.05
C GLY A 115 -2.35 10.32 -0.13
N ASN A 116 -1.55 9.28 0.05
CA ASN A 116 -1.27 8.32 -1.00
C ASN A 116 -2.55 7.56 -1.35
N ALA A 117 -2.90 7.55 -2.63
CA ALA A 117 -4.13 6.90 -3.08
C ALA A 117 -3.83 5.54 -3.69
N PHE A 118 -4.61 4.56 -3.27
CA PHE A 118 -4.53 3.18 -3.73
C PHE A 118 -5.90 2.72 -4.19
N SER A 119 -5.96 1.57 -4.83
CA SER A 119 -7.24 0.92 -5.08
C SER A 119 -7.25 -0.49 -4.52
N VAL A 120 -8.46 -0.98 -4.26
CA VAL A 120 -8.71 -2.38 -3.93
C VAL A 120 -9.56 -2.95 -5.06
N THR A 121 -9.14 -4.08 -5.61
CA THR A 121 -9.86 -4.78 -6.66
C THR A 121 -10.24 -6.16 -6.13
N GLU A 122 -11.51 -6.51 -6.28
CA GLU A 122 -11.98 -7.81 -5.83
C GLU A 122 -11.39 -8.93 -6.69
N THR A 123 -10.90 -9.97 -6.03
CA THR A 123 -10.46 -11.16 -6.74
C THR A 123 -11.68 -11.95 -7.26
N ALA A 124 -11.49 -12.57 -8.41
CA ALA A 124 -12.59 -13.33 -9.04
C ALA A 124 -12.91 -14.61 -8.26
#